data_436717572b165dce35bad4773cbd434a
#
_entry.id   436717572b165dce35bad4773cbd434a
#
_cell.length_a   1.000
_cell.length_b   1.000
_cell.length_c   1.000
_cell.angle_alpha   90.00
_cell.angle_beta   90.00
_cell.angle_gamma   90.00
#
_symmetry.space_group_name_H-M   'P 1'
#
loop_
_entity.id
_entity.type
_entity.pdbx_description
1 polymer ?
#
loop_
_entity_poly.entity_id
_entity_poly.type
_entity_poly.pdbx_seq_one_letter_code
_entity_poly.pdbx_strand_id
1 'polypeptide(L)'
;MKLLVLGAAGPTGLQVVRQALAQDHQLTAFVRDPAKMWPADPRLHLVTGALPGDTAALAAALQGRDAVVCALGVRNALKSGSLIEGAMRVLVPAMERAGVRRLLLVSANGVGATRRRSPLLPRIMYRLLLGDIFADKEAGEAIVRASSLEWTIAYPTLLTDGARTGRYRAGETLELRGMPKIARADVADFLLRELAARAFVRKGVVLSN
;
A
#
# COMPACT_ATOMS: atom_id res chain seq x y z
N MET A 1 16.08 -0.93 -8.54
CA MET A 1 14.83 -1.41 -9.18
C MET A 1 14.06 -0.22 -9.74
N LYS A 2 13.19 -0.47 -10.72
CA LYS A 2 12.25 0.51 -11.28
C LYS A 2 10.87 0.28 -10.67
N LEU A 3 10.40 1.17 -9.80
CA LEU A 3 9.17 0.99 -9.04
C LEU A 3 8.07 1.94 -9.51
N LEU A 4 6.84 1.45 -9.58
CA LEU A 4 5.65 2.29 -9.66
C LEU A 4 5.04 2.45 -8.26
N VAL A 5 4.83 3.70 -7.83
CA VAL A 5 4.23 4.00 -6.52
C VAL A 5 2.86 4.65 -6.73
N LEU A 6 1.80 3.97 -6.30
CA LEU A 6 0.44 4.49 -6.26
C LEU A 6 0.17 5.07 -4.87
N GLY A 7 -0.47 6.23 -4.80
CA GLY A 7 -0.68 6.94 -3.54
C GLY A 7 0.60 7.63 -3.02
N ALA A 8 1.54 7.93 -3.90
CA ALA A 8 2.85 8.52 -3.61
C ALA A 8 2.78 9.85 -2.84
N ALA A 9 1.77 10.69 -3.09
CA ALA A 9 1.54 11.95 -2.39
C ALA A 9 0.89 11.79 -1.00
N GLY A 10 0.48 10.58 -0.62
CA GLY A 10 -0.04 10.26 0.70
C GLY A 10 1.09 10.13 1.75
N PRO A 11 0.76 10.24 3.07
CA PRO A 11 1.79 10.20 4.11
C PRO A 11 2.69 8.95 4.09
N THR A 12 2.10 7.77 3.86
CA THR A 12 2.88 6.52 3.74
C THR A 12 3.62 6.45 2.41
N GLY A 13 2.96 6.84 1.30
CA GLY A 13 3.57 6.85 -0.02
C GLY A 13 4.79 7.77 -0.11
N LEU A 14 4.74 8.96 0.52
CA LEU A 14 5.89 9.85 0.62
C LEU A 14 7.08 9.21 1.35
N GLN A 15 6.84 8.42 2.39
CA GLN A 15 7.90 7.68 3.07
C GLN A 15 8.50 6.60 2.15
N VAL A 16 7.66 5.92 1.36
CA VAL A 16 8.14 4.97 0.35
C VAL A 16 9.02 5.68 -0.69
N VAL A 17 8.55 6.80 -1.24
CA VAL A 17 9.31 7.56 -2.25
C VAL A 17 10.67 8.00 -1.69
N ARG A 18 10.68 8.65 -0.51
CA ARG A 18 11.93 9.14 0.11
C ARG A 18 12.94 8.03 0.35
N GLN A 19 12.49 6.93 0.94
CA GLN A 19 13.38 5.82 1.29
C GLN A 19 13.84 5.04 0.05
N ALA A 20 12.99 4.91 -0.96
CA ALA A 20 13.35 4.24 -2.21
C ALA A 20 14.40 5.06 -3.00
N LEU A 21 14.27 6.38 -3.05
CA LEU A 21 15.28 7.26 -3.64
C LEU A 21 16.62 7.18 -2.88
N ALA A 22 16.58 7.11 -1.54
CA ALA A 22 17.76 6.94 -0.71
C ALA A 22 18.45 5.58 -0.88
N GLN A 23 17.76 4.60 -1.48
CA GLN A 23 18.27 3.27 -1.84
C GLN A 23 18.54 3.12 -3.35
N ASP A 24 18.70 4.23 -4.06
CA ASP A 24 19.01 4.29 -5.51
C ASP A 24 17.99 3.59 -6.42
N HIS A 25 16.72 3.52 -6.02
CA HIS A 25 15.66 3.06 -6.90
C HIS A 25 15.24 4.16 -7.89
N GLN A 26 14.83 3.77 -9.10
CA GLN A 26 14.14 4.63 -10.05
C GLN A 26 12.63 4.54 -9.80
N LEU A 27 11.97 5.68 -9.68
CA LEU A 27 10.57 5.74 -9.30
C LEU A 27 9.70 6.36 -10.37
N THR A 28 8.52 5.78 -10.55
CA THR A 28 7.39 6.44 -11.19
C THR A 28 6.31 6.63 -10.14
N ALA A 29 5.94 7.86 -9.84
CA ALA A 29 4.85 8.18 -8.94
C ALA A 29 3.59 8.50 -9.76
N PHE A 30 2.53 7.69 -9.58
CA PHE A 30 1.23 7.95 -10.18
C PHE A 30 0.42 8.81 -9.24
N VAL A 31 0.13 10.05 -9.63
CA VAL A 31 -0.44 11.07 -8.76
C VAL A 31 -1.55 11.86 -9.45
N ARG A 32 -2.56 12.28 -8.69
CA ARG A 32 -3.63 13.15 -9.18
C ARG A 32 -3.18 14.60 -9.37
N ASP A 33 -2.28 15.04 -8.52
CA ASP A 33 -1.77 16.40 -8.48
C ASP A 33 -0.26 16.37 -8.26
N PRO A 34 0.54 16.60 -9.33
CA PRO A 34 1.99 16.56 -9.25
C PRO A 34 2.57 17.67 -8.34
N ALA A 35 1.86 18.80 -8.14
CA ALA A 35 2.33 19.87 -7.27
C ALA A 35 2.43 19.45 -5.79
N LYS A 36 1.77 18.36 -5.40
CA LYS A 36 1.86 17.78 -4.05
C LYS A 36 3.05 16.83 -3.87
N MET A 37 3.83 16.61 -4.93
CA MET A 37 4.99 15.73 -4.84
C MET A 37 6.25 16.52 -4.48
N TRP A 38 6.95 16.03 -3.49
CA TRP A 38 8.26 16.45 -3.06
C TRP A 38 8.98 15.24 -2.46
N PRO A 39 10.27 15.03 -2.67
CA PRO A 39 11.25 15.93 -3.26
C PRO A 39 11.31 15.87 -4.80
N ALA A 40 11.88 16.91 -5.42
CA ALA A 40 12.34 16.84 -6.80
C ALA A 40 13.64 16.02 -6.87
N ASP A 41 13.63 14.95 -7.66
CA ASP A 41 14.77 14.06 -7.83
C ASP A 41 14.76 13.56 -9.30
N PRO A 42 15.89 13.56 -10.03
CA PRO A 42 15.93 13.12 -11.42
C PRO A 42 15.54 11.64 -11.61
N ARG A 43 15.59 10.84 -10.55
CA ARG A 43 15.16 9.43 -10.55
C ARG A 43 13.65 9.27 -10.27
N LEU A 44 12.92 10.36 -9.99
CA LEU A 44 11.49 10.38 -9.73
C LEU A 44 10.75 10.94 -10.96
N HIS A 45 10.09 10.06 -11.68
CA HIS A 45 9.21 10.43 -12.78
C HIS A 45 7.77 10.55 -12.29
N LEU A 46 7.07 11.63 -12.64
CA LEU A 46 5.67 11.85 -12.27
C LEU A 46 4.76 11.52 -13.45
N VAL A 47 3.74 10.70 -13.21
CA VAL A 47 2.64 10.44 -14.14
C VAL A 47 1.36 10.93 -13.50
N THR A 48 0.70 11.87 -14.17
CA THR A 48 -0.58 12.40 -13.69
C THR A 48 -1.71 11.49 -14.09
N GLY A 49 -2.58 11.17 -13.14
CA GLY A 49 -3.77 10.37 -13.36
C GLY A 49 -4.51 10.02 -12.07
N ALA A 50 -5.76 9.63 -12.19
CA ALA A 50 -6.63 9.22 -11.09
C ALA A 50 -7.21 7.82 -11.35
N LEU A 51 -7.10 6.93 -10.40
CA LEU A 51 -7.72 5.60 -10.46
C LEU A 51 -9.14 5.65 -9.87
N PRO A 52 -10.07 4.88 -10.47
CA PRO A 52 -9.88 3.90 -11.55
C PRO A 52 -9.95 4.47 -12.98
N GLY A 53 -10.11 5.78 -13.18
CA GLY A 53 -10.44 6.40 -14.48
C GLY A 53 -9.31 6.34 -15.52
N ASP A 54 -8.08 6.72 -15.16
CA ASP A 54 -6.99 6.95 -16.11
C ASP A 54 -6.21 5.67 -16.42
N THR A 55 -6.87 4.66 -17.00
CA THR A 55 -6.29 3.34 -17.28
C THR A 55 -5.17 3.37 -18.31
N ALA A 56 -5.24 4.27 -19.31
CA ALA A 56 -4.18 4.44 -20.32
C ALA A 56 -2.89 4.99 -19.69
N ALA A 57 -3.01 6.01 -18.83
CA ALA A 57 -1.87 6.54 -18.09
C ALA A 57 -1.26 5.50 -17.15
N LEU A 58 -2.10 4.68 -16.49
CA LEU A 58 -1.64 3.58 -15.66
C LEU A 58 -0.87 2.54 -16.48
N ALA A 59 -1.39 2.14 -17.64
CA ALA A 59 -0.72 1.18 -18.52
C ALA A 59 0.65 1.67 -18.98
N ALA A 60 0.75 2.95 -19.36
CA ALA A 60 2.03 3.58 -19.71
C ALA A 60 2.99 3.62 -18.51
N ALA A 61 2.50 3.95 -17.32
CA ALA A 61 3.32 4.00 -16.11
C ALA A 61 3.88 2.63 -15.69
N LEU A 62 3.21 1.53 -16.05
CA LEU A 62 3.63 0.15 -15.75
C LEU A 62 4.75 -0.35 -16.65
N GLN A 63 4.97 0.25 -17.85
CA GLN A 63 5.94 -0.25 -18.80
C GLN A 63 7.37 -0.26 -18.23
N GLY A 64 8.00 -1.45 -18.27
CA GLY A 64 9.37 -1.64 -17.78
C GLY A 64 9.57 -1.44 -16.29
N ARG A 65 8.50 -1.58 -15.48
CA ARG A 65 8.62 -1.58 -14.00
C ARG A 65 8.89 -2.98 -13.49
N ASP A 66 9.68 -3.05 -12.41
CA ASP A 66 10.00 -4.31 -11.74
C ASP A 66 8.90 -4.68 -10.72
N ALA A 67 8.31 -3.68 -10.06
CA ALA A 67 7.30 -3.86 -9.03
C ALA A 67 6.40 -2.64 -8.86
N VAL A 68 5.24 -2.87 -8.22
CA VAL A 68 4.29 -1.83 -7.81
C VAL A 68 4.18 -1.80 -6.28
N VAL A 69 4.27 -0.60 -5.71
CA VAL A 69 3.92 -0.33 -4.31
C VAL A 69 2.64 0.50 -4.28
N CYS A 70 1.57 -0.07 -3.75
CA CYS A 70 0.27 0.59 -3.65
C CYS A 70 0.01 1.01 -2.21
N ALA A 71 0.13 2.31 -1.95
CA ALA A 71 -0.19 2.97 -0.69
C ALA A 71 -1.43 3.88 -0.80
N LEU A 72 -2.37 3.50 -1.69
CA LEU A 72 -3.65 4.21 -1.83
C LEU A 72 -4.47 4.10 -0.55
N GLY A 73 -5.15 5.17 -0.22
CA GLY A 73 -6.05 5.23 0.92
C GLY A 73 -6.88 6.50 0.89
N VAL A 74 -7.97 6.48 1.63
CA VAL A 74 -8.85 7.64 1.79
C VAL A 74 -8.34 8.48 2.95
N ARG A 75 -8.22 9.78 2.73
CA ARG A 75 -7.81 10.74 3.76
C ARG A 75 -8.99 11.65 4.09
N ASN A 76 -9.30 11.79 5.37
CA ASN A 76 -10.33 12.69 5.89
C ASN A 76 -11.74 12.48 5.31
N ALA A 77 -12.08 11.27 4.88
CA ALA A 77 -13.42 10.94 4.43
C ALA A 77 -13.96 9.73 5.22
N LEU A 78 -15.24 9.75 5.51
CA LEU A 78 -15.95 8.63 6.15
C LEU A 78 -16.36 7.55 5.12
N LYS A 79 -16.32 7.89 3.84
CA LYS A 79 -16.64 6.98 2.73
C LYS A 79 -15.46 6.84 1.80
N SER A 80 -15.19 5.62 1.38
CA SER A 80 -14.08 5.30 0.46
C SER A 80 -14.42 5.62 -1.00
N GLY A 81 -15.70 5.61 -1.35
CA GLY A 81 -16.15 5.70 -2.74
C GLY A 81 -15.63 4.54 -3.61
N SER A 82 -15.41 3.37 -3.01
CA SER A 82 -14.86 2.18 -3.68
C SER A 82 -13.52 2.44 -4.37
N LEU A 83 -12.70 3.31 -3.79
CA LEU A 83 -11.42 3.71 -4.36
C LEU A 83 -10.45 2.51 -4.51
N ILE A 84 -10.32 1.70 -3.46
CA ILE A 84 -9.36 0.60 -3.45
C ILE A 84 -9.84 -0.54 -4.33
N GLU A 85 -11.10 -0.92 -4.23
CA GLU A 85 -11.70 -1.92 -5.11
C GLU A 85 -11.58 -1.52 -6.58
N GLY A 86 -12.01 -0.29 -6.92
CA GLY A 86 -11.92 0.23 -8.27
C GLY A 86 -10.49 0.30 -8.81
N ALA A 87 -9.55 0.75 -7.98
CA ALA A 87 -8.14 0.77 -8.35
C ALA A 87 -7.60 -0.65 -8.60
N MET A 88 -7.91 -1.64 -7.76
CA MET A 88 -7.44 -3.02 -7.95
C MET A 88 -8.07 -3.69 -9.17
N ARG A 89 -9.33 -3.40 -9.51
CA ARG A 89 -9.99 -3.89 -10.73
C ARG A 89 -9.28 -3.48 -12.01
N VAL A 90 -8.62 -2.31 -12.02
CA VAL A 90 -7.86 -1.84 -13.20
C VAL A 90 -6.38 -2.14 -13.10
N LEU A 91 -5.79 -2.07 -11.90
CA LEU A 91 -4.36 -2.28 -11.67
C LEU A 91 -3.94 -3.73 -11.92
N VAL A 92 -4.65 -4.70 -11.35
CA VAL A 92 -4.27 -6.12 -11.43
C VAL A 92 -4.19 -6.58 -12.89
N PRO A 93 -5.23 -6.43 -13.73
CA PRO A 93 -5.13 -6.83 -15.14
C PRO A 93 -4.08 -6.00 -15.93
N ALA A 94 -3.84 -4.73 -15.57
CA ALA A 94 -2.85 -3.91 -16.23
C ALA A 94 -1.42 -4.41 -15.89
N MET A 95 -1.15 -4.80 -14.64
CA MET A 95 0.11 -5.41 -14.23
C MET A 95 0.36 -6.73 -14.95
N GLU A 96 -0.65 -7.60 -15.03
CA GLU A 96 -0.56 -8.88 -15.73
C GLU A 96 -0.23 -8.69 -17.22
N ARG A 97 -0.91 -7.77 -17.91
CA ARG A 97 -0.61 -7.43 -19.32
C ARG A 97 0.79 -6.83 -19.52
N ALA A 98 1.27 -6.02 -18.57
CA ALA A 98 2.60 -5.42 -18.61
C ALA A 98 3.72 -6.38 -18.17
N GLY A 99 3.40 -7.60 -17.70
CA GLY A 99 4.36 -8.55 -17.16
C GLY A 99 4.95 -8.15 -15.81
N VAL A 100 4.36 -7.18 -15.12
CA VAL A 100 4.80 -6.71 -13.79
C VAL A 100 4.16 -7.60 -12.72
N ARG A 101 4.92 -8.51 -12.15
CA ARG A 101 4.37 -9.55 -11.26
C ARG A 101 4.33 -9.17 -9.79
N ARG A 102 5.24 -8.30 -9.31
CA ARG A 102 5.41 -7.99 -7.89
C ARG A 102 4.53 -6.83 -7.45
N LEU A 103 3.60 -7.09 -6.51
CA LEU A 103 2.71 -6.09 -5.91
C LEU A 103 2.86 -6.07 -4.40
N LEU A 104 3.13 -4.89 -3.83
CA LEU A 104 3.07 -4.62 -2.40
C LEU A 104 1.89 -3.69 -2.12
N LEU A 105 0.88 -4.18 -1.40
CA LEU A 105 -0.35 -3.42 -1.08
C LEU A 105 -0.37 -3.05 0.39
N VAL A 106 -0.58 -1.79 0.71
CA VAL A 106 -0.83 -1.31 2.08
C VAL A 106 -2.33 -1.36 2.36
N SER A 107 -2.73 -2.23 3.26
CA SER A 107 -4.08 -2.31 3.80
C SER A 107 -4.15 -1.72 5.22
N ALA A 108 -4.86 -2.35 6.15
CA ALA A 108 -4.92 -1.97 7.55
C ALA A 108 -5.19 -3.20 8.42
N ASN A 109 -4.63 -3.24 9.62
CA ASN A 109 -4.99 -4.26 10.60
C ASN A 109 -6.48 -4.14 10.97
N GLY A 110 -7.18 -5.27 11.00
CA GLY A 110 -8.63 -5.33 11.15
C GLY A 110 -9.42 -5.50 9.84
N VAL A 111 -8.75 -5.47 8.68
CA VAL A 111 -9.32 -5.76 7.37
C VAL A 111 -9.08 -7.24 7.00
N GLY A 112 -9.97 -7.83 6.22
CA GLY A 112 -9.82 -9.15 5.63
C GLY A 112 -9.45 -10.24 6.65
N ALA A 113 -8.36 -10.95 6.40
CA ALA A 113 -7.90 -12.07 7.25
C ALA A 113 -7.55 -11.66 8.70
N THR A 114 -7.22 -10.37 8.94
CA THR A 114 -6.87 -9.87 10.28
C THR A 114 -8.07 -9.51 11.14
N ARG A 115 -9.28 -9.41 10.54
CA ARG A 115 -10.53 -9.00 11.21
C ARG A 115 -10.92 -9.88 12.40
N ARG A 116 -10.73 -11.20 12.30
CA ARG A 116 -11.10 -12.17 13.34
C ARG A 116 -10.18 -12.11 14.56
N ARG A 117 -9.02 -11.48 14.45
CA ARG A 117 -7.97 -11.45 15.47
C ARG A 117 -7.94 -10.13 16.28
N SER A 118 -8.76 -9.15 15.90
CA SER A 118 -8.88 -7.89 16.64
C SER A 118 -9.80 -8.02 17.84
N PRO A 119 -9.50 -7.40 19.01
CA PRO A 119 -10.38 -7.39 20.18
C PRO A 119 -11.79 -6.88 19.85
N LEU A 120 -12.82 -7.42 20.54
CA LEU A 120 -14.24 -7.19 20.21
C LEU A 120 -14.66 -5.72 20.32
N LEU A 121 -14.22 -5.00 21.35
CA LEU A 121 -14.67 -3.63 21.63
C LEU A 121 -14.19 -2.60 20.59
N PRO A 122 -12.91 -2.52 20.24
CA PRO A 122 -12.44 -1.68 19.12
C PRO A 122 -13.11 -2.07 17.80
N ARG A 123 -13.38 -3.35 17.57
CA ARG A 123 -13.98 -3.87 16.34
C ARG A 123 -15.37 -3.33 16.06
N ILE A 124 -16.21 -3.14 17.08
CA ILE A 124 -17.56 -2.57 16.91
C ILE A 124 -17.47 -1.09 16.58
N MET A 125 -16.63 -0.33 17.27
CA MET A 125 -16.43 1.10 17.04
C MET A 125 -15.83 1.39 15.65
N TYR A 126 -14.83 0.63 15.23
CA TYR A 126 -14.24 0.74 13.89
C TYR A 126 -15.23 0.35 12.78
N ARG A 127 -16.13 -0.63 13.04
CA ARG A 127 -17.16 -1.02 12.07
C ARG A 127 -18.18 0.08 11.83
N LEU A 128 -18.56 0.84 12.86
CA LEU A 128 -19.52 1.93 12.76
C LEU A 128 -18.92 3.16 12.06
N LEU A 129 -17.64 3.46 12.29
CA LEU A 129 -16.99 4.67 11.79
C LEU A 129 -16.23 4.45 10.48
N LEU A 130 -15.66 3.26 10.25
CA LEU A 130 -14.77 2.97 9.13
C LEU A 130 -15.23 1.76 8.29
N GLY A 131 -16.47 1.30 8.50
CA GLY A 131 -17.00 0.09 7.86
C GLY A 131 -16.93 0.12 6.34
N ASP A 132 -17.25 1.26 5.74
CA ASP A 132 -17.19 1.47 4.29
C ASP A 132 -15.74 1.39 3.77
N ILE A 133 -14.80 2.02 4.47
CA ILE A 133 -13.37 1.99 4.11
C ILE A 133 -12.80 0.57 4.24
N PHE A 134 -13.22 -0.17 5.26
CA PHE A 134 -12.75 -1.55 5.48
C PHE A 134 -13.35 -2.51 4.45
N ALA A 135 -14.63 -2.32 4.09
CA ALA A 135 -15.28 -3.10 3.04
C ALA A 135 -14.62 -2.89 1.68
N ASP A 136 -14.31 -1.63 1.32
CA ASP A 136 -13.60 -1.29 0.09
C ASP A 136 -12.20 -1.93 0.04
N LYS A 137 -11.45 -1.85 1.15
CA LYS A 137 -10.14 -2.53 1.23
C LYS A 137 -10.28 -4.05 1.10
N GLU A 138 -11.25 -4.66 1.78
CA GLU A 138 -11.49 -6.10 1.72
C GLU A 138 -11.85 -6.56 0.30
N ALA A 139 -12.70 -5.80 -0.40
CA ALA A 139 -13.03 -6.06 -1.81
C ALA A 139 -11.80 -5.94 -2.72
N GLY A 140 -10.99 -4.90 -2.55
CA GLY A 140 -9.73 -4.76 -3.29
C GLY A 140 -8.72 -5.88 -3.00
N GLU A 141 -8.59 -6.31 -1.73
CA GLU A 141 -7.75 -7.46 -1.35
C GLU A 141 -8.21 -8.75 -2.00
N ALA A 142 -9.52 -8.98 -2.11
CA ALA A 142 -10.07 -10.18 -2.75
C ALA A 142 -9.63 -10.28 -4.22
N ILE A 143 -9.63 -9.16 -4.95
CA ILE A 143 -9.14 -9.10 -6.34
C ILE A 143 -7.65 -9.46 -6.41
N VAL A 144 -6.84 -8.86 -5.52
CA VAL A 144 -5.39 -9.11 -5.46
C VAL A 144 -5.11 -10.58 -5.13
N ARG A 145 -5.81 -11.16 -4.17
CA ARG A 145 -5.63 -12.56 -3.75
C ARG A 145 -6.00 -13.57 -4.84
N ALA A 146 -7.00 -13.25 -5.66
CA ALA A 146 -7.43 -14.09 -6.78
C ALA A 146 -6.49 -14.02 -7.99
N SER A 147 -5.59 -13.03 -8.05
CA SER A 147 -4.68 -12.82 -9.18
C SER A 147 -3.51 -13.79 -9.20
N SER A 148 -2.82 -13.84 -10.37
CA SER A 148 -1.56 -14.57 -10.53
C SER A 148 -0.34 -13.82 -9.98
N LEU A 149 -0.52 -12.60 -9.46
CA LEU A 149 0.57 -11.74 -9.00
C LEU A 149 1.30 -12.30 -7.78
N GLU A 150 2.55 -11.90 -7.64
CA GLU A 150 3.38 -12.14 -6.47
C GLU A 150 3.13 -11.01 -5.45
N TRP A 151 1.95 -11.04 -4.85
CA TRP A 151 1.51 -9.99 -3.94
C TRP A 151 2.01 -10.19 -2.51
N THR A 152 2.21 -9.08 -1.78
CA THR A 152 2.28 -9.04 -0.32
C THR A 152 1.32 -7.96 0.17
N ILE A 153 0.42 -8.28 1.11
CA ILE A 153 -0.50 -7.32 1.71
C ILE A 153 -0.01 -6.97 3.11
N ALA A 154 0.40 -5.73 3.30
CA ALA A 154 0.82 -5.22 4.60
C ALA A 154 -0.39 -4.71 5.40
N TYR A 155 -0.52 -5.18 6.65
CA TYR A 155 -1.55 -4.79 7.62
C TYR A 155 -0.92 -4.01 8.77
N PRO A 156 -0.58 -2.74 8.58
CA PRO A 156 -0.08 -1.92 9.67
C PRO A 156 -1.14 -1.75 10.76
N THR A 157 -0.69 -1.75 12.01
CA THR A 157 -1.48 -1.31 13.16
C THR A 157 -1.69 0.21 13.09
N LEU A 158 -2.07 0.89 14.19
CA LEU A 158 -2.31 2.34 14.17
C LEU A 158 -1.09 3.10 13.61
N LEU A 159 -1.31 3.79 12.49
CA LEU A 159 -0.26 4.54 11.82
C LEU A 159 0.09 5.85 12.55
N THR A 160 1.38 6.08 12.78
CA THR A 160 1.91 7.33 13.34
C THR A 160 2.90 7.99 12.39
N ASP A 161 3.23 9.27 12.63
CA ASP A 161 4.18 10.05 11.83
C ASP A 161 5.60 10.08 12.46
N GLY A 162 5.95 9.07 13.27
CA GLY A 162 7.27 8.91 13.85
C GLY A 162 8.38 8.65 12.82
N ALA A 163 9.63 8.87 13.24
CA ALA A 163 10.81 8.56 12.44
C ALA A 163 10.92 7.05 12.14
N ARG A 164 11.67 6.70 11.09
CA ARG A 164 12.04 5.32 10.80
C ARG A 164 12.93 4.78 11.92
N THR A 165 12.48 3.72 12.57
CA THR A 165 13.26 3.03 13.61
C THR A 165 13.97 1.79 13.08
N GLY A 166 13.42 1.14 12.05
CA GLY A 166 13.85 -0.16 11.55
C GLY A 166 13.63 -1.29 12.58
N ARG A 167 12.97 -1.00 13.70
CA ARG A 167 12.69 -1.93 14.80
C ARG A 167 11.18 -2.11 14.91
N TYR A 168 10.65 -3.07 14.20
CA TYR A 168 9.24 -3.45 14.19
C TYR A 168 9.13 -4.96 14.02
N ARG A 169 7.97 -5.48 14.41
CA ARG A 169 7.62 -6.88 14.20
C ARG A 169 6.80 -7.01 12.92
N ALA A 170 7.10 -8.04 12.14
CA ALA A 170 6.38 -8.41 10.94
C ALA A 170 6.08 -9.91 10.95
N GLY A 171 4.85 -10.30 10.70
CA GLY A 171 4.46 -11.70 10.66
C GLY A 171 3.05 -11.90 10.15
N GLU A 172 2.74 -13.11 9.66
CA GLU A 172 1.38 -13.47 9.24
C GLU A 172 0.40 -13.44 10.42
N THR A 173 0.95 -13.68 11.60
CA THR A 173 0.25 -13.54 12.88
C THR A 173 1.17 -12.85 13.88
N LEU A 174 0.66 -11.81 14.54
CA LEU A 174 1.34 -11.17 15.66
C LEU A 174 0.42 -11.12 16.86
N GLU A 175 0.95 -11.44 18.03
CA GLU A 175 0.30 -11.13 19.28
C GLU A 175 0.40 -9.63 19.53
N LEU A 176 -0.74 -8.95 19.49
CA LEU A 176 -0.85 -7.51 19.69
C LEU A 176 -1.34 -7.22 21.10
N ARG A 177 -0.63 -6.35 21.84
CA ARG A 177 -0.98 -5.96 23.21
C ARG A 177 -1.17 -4.45 23.28
N GLY A 178 -2.07 -3.99 24.16
CA GLY A 178 -2.33 -2.58 24.39
C GLY A 178 -2.87 -1.85 23.14
N MET A 179 -2.29 -0.70 22.83
CA MET A 179 -2.58 0.08 21.62
C MET A 179 -1.44 -0.07 20.60
N PRO A 180 -1.47 -1.13 19.79
CA PRO A 180 -0.40 -1.41 18.85
C PRO A 180 -0.35 -0.34 17.76
N LYS A 181 0.85 0.18 17.51
CA LYS A 181 1.09 1.28 16.55
C LYS A 181 2.37 1.02 15.75
N ILE A 182 2.50 1.68 14.62
CA ILE A 182 3.71 1.65 13.78
C ILE A 182 3.88 2.97 13.06
N ALA A 183 5.12 3.42 12.91
CA ALA A 183 5.42 4.60 12.10
C ALA A 183 5.22 4.31 10.60
N ARG A 184 4.66 5.27 9.85
CA ARG A 184 4.57 5.18 8.38
C ARG A 184 5.94 4.99 7.74
N ALA A 185 6.97 5.54 8.34
CA ALA A 185 8.35 5.36 7.90
C ALA A 185 8.83 3.91 8.06
N ASP A 186 8.40 3.19 9.11
CA ASP A 186 8.72 1.76 9.30
C ASP A 186 7.88 0.88 8.38
N VAL A 187 6.64 1.26 8.05
CA VAL A 187 5.86 0.58 7.00
C VAL A 187 6.57 0.68 5.66
N ALA A 188 7.08 1.86 5.29
CA ALA A 188 7.84 2.04 4.06
C ALA A 188 9.13 1.21 4.05
N ASP A 189 9.86 1.18 5.16
CA ASP A 189 11.06 0.34 5.33
C ASP A 189 10.74 -1.14 5.11
N PHE A 190 9.67 -1.65 5.71
CA PHE A 190 9.22 -3.03 5.49
C PHE A 190 8.94 -3.31 4.01
N LEU A 191 8.17 -2.44 3.36
CA LEU A 191 7.80 -2.64 1.95
C LEU A 191 9.05 -2.70 1.06
N LEU A 192 10.02 -1.81 1.26
CA LEU A 192 11.24 -1.80 0.46
C LEU A 192 12.14 -3.01 0.74
N ARG A 193 12.28 -3.42 2.00
CA ARG A 193 13.01 -4.67 2.33
C ARG A 193 12.34 -5.89 1.72
N GLU A 194 11.01 -5.96 1.74
CA GLU A 194 10.25 -7.09 1.22
C GLU A 194 10.32 -7.20 -0.31
N LEU A 195 10.61 -6.11 -1.04
CA LEU A 195 10.90 -6.17 -2.47
C LEU A 195 12.07 -7.10 -2.79
N ALA A 196 13.13 -7.01 -1.99
CA ALA A 196 14.33 -7.82 -2.16
C ALA A 196 14.23 -9.19 -1.46
N ALA A 197 13.73 -9.20 -0.22
CA ALA A 197 13.68 -10.40 0.61
C ALA A 197 12.67 -11.44 0.13
N ARG A 198 11.52 -11.00 -0.43
CA ARG A 198 10.44 -11.86 -0.95
C ARG A 198 9.96 -12.93 0.04
N ALA A 199 10.08 -12.62 1.35
CA ALA A 199 9.76 -13.56 2.43
C ALA A 199 8.26 -13.82 2.58
N PHE A 200 7.44 -12.85 2.12
CA PHE A 200 5.99 -12.87 2.29
C PHE A 200 5.23 -12.83 0.96
N VAL A 201 5.77 -13.48 -0.07
CA VAL A 201 5.06 -13.60 -1.36
C VAL A 201 3.77 -14.39 -1.17
N ARG A 202 2.65 -13.84 -1.68
CA ARG A 202 1.26 -14.33 -1.55
C ARG A 202 0.80 -14.46 -0.09
N LYS A 203 1.30 -13.57 0.78
CA LYS A 203 0.98 -13.54 2.19
C LYS A 203 0.48 -12.17 2.64
N GLY A 204 -0.33 -12.19 3.69
CA GLY A 204 -0.73 -11.00 4.43
C GLY A 204 0.10 -10.88 5.69
N VAL A 205 0.66 -9.71 5.97
CA VAL A 205 1.65 -9.49 7.02
C VAL A 205 1.20 -8.37 7.95
N VAL A 206 1.01 -8.68 9.22
CA VAL A 206 0.74 -7.68 10.26
C VAL A 206 2.04 -6.99 10.63
N LEU A 207 1.99 -5.66 10.73
CA LEU A 207 3.13 -4.82 11.10
C LEU A 207 2.82 -4.03 12.37
N SER A 208 3.71 -4.11 13.36
CA SER A 208 3.59 -3.38 14.64
C SER A 208 4.96 -3.14 15.25
N ASN A 209 5.10 -2.08 16.03
CA ASN A 209 6.23 -1.90 16.94
C ASN A 209 6.13 -2.84 18.13
#